data_36024d0c153890f5222cdf375bc80efa
#
_entry.id   36024d0c153890f5222cdf375bc80efa
#
_cell.length_a   1.000
_cell.length_b   1.000
_cell.length_c   1.000
_cell.angle_alpha   90.00
_cell.angle_beta   90.00
_cell.angle_gamma   90.00
#
_symmetry.space_group_name_H-M   'P 1'
#
loop_
_entity.id
_entity.type
_entity.pdbx_description
1 polymer ?
#
loop_
_entity_poly.entity_id
_entity_poly.type
_entity_poly.pdbx_seq_one_letter_code
_entity_poly.pdbx_strand_id
1 'polypeptide(L)'
;MKKIFTFLLFSQISYAQEAPRYLFDDLYFADPSAHVFNNKIYLYPSHDIDTEVKDPTNGGHYNMKDYHVLSLDHIGQKKTKDHGTVLKLEDIPWAEKQLWAPDVAEKNGKFYLYFPAKDKEGNFKIGVAVSNKPEGPFTAEKKPIKGSYSIDPAVFKDNGKYYIYFGGLKGGQLEKYRDNEPLAQAKEPNDQENALSPKIALLSQNMLEFAEKPRDIQILDEKGNPLKAGDHDRRFFEGVWIHTYNKKYYLSYSTGDTHKLVYAIGYNPYGPFTYQGEILTPVTGWTTHHSIVEIDHKWYLFYHDSKPSGGKNHLRSLKVRKLEYDEKGFIKTMNGQD
;
A
#
# COMPACT_ATOMS: atom_id res chain seq x y z
N MET A 1 -51.20 45.99 -3.47
CA MET A 1 -49.92 45.52 -3.98
C MET A 1 -49.60 44.21 -3.31
N LYS A 2 -49.75 43.06 -4.04
CA LYS A 2 -49.45 41.72 -3.52
C LYS A 2 -47.98 41.42 -3.84
N LYS A 3 -47.15 41.21 -2.82
CA LYS A 3 -45.75 40.76 -2.98
C LYS A 3 -45.79 39.25 -3.19
N ILE A 4 -45.33 38.83 -4.38
CA ILE A 4 -45.10 37.42 -4.71
C ILE A 4 -43.69 37.11 -4.20
N PHE A 5 -43.59 36.20 -3.23
CA PHE A 5 -42.31 35.60 -2.79
C PHE A 5 -42.05 34.37 -3.64
N THR A 6 -41.08 34.44 -4.54
CA THR A 6 -40.60 33.28 -5.31
C THR A 6 -39.61 32.51 -4.43
N PHE A 7 -40.00 31.34 -3.98
CA PHE A 7 -39.09 30.38 -3.33
C PHE A 7 -38.26 29.65 -4.41
N LEU A 8 -36.98 29.99 -4.47
CA LEU A 8 -36.03 29.18 -5.24
C LEU A 8 -35.70 27.90 -4.45
N LEU A 9 -36.25 26.76 -4.86
CA LEU A 9 -35.81 25.45 -4.40
C LEU A 9 -34.44 25.16 -5.03
N PHE A 10 -33.38 25.24 -4.25
CA PHE A 10 -32.11 24.65 -4.60
C PHE A 10 -32.24 23.12 -4.39
N SER A 11 -32.40 22.36 -5.47
CA SER A 11 -32.22 20.91 -5.45
C SER A 11 -30.74 20.64 -5.22
N GLN A 12 -30.40 20.15 -4.05
CA GLN A 12 -29.10 19.53 -3.81
C GLN A 12 -29.06 18.25 -4.64
N ILE A 13 -28.34 18.26 -5.75
CA ILE A 13 -28.00 17.05 -6.50
C ILE A 13 -26.94 16.34 -5.64
N SER A 14 -27.41 15.37 -4.83
CA SER A 14 -26.51 14.41 -4.19
C SER A 14 -25.93 13.52 -5.30
N TYR A 15 -24.69 13.78 -5.69
CA TYR A 15 -23.96 12.84 -6.52
C TYR A 15 -23.69 11.61 -5.67
N ALA A 16 -24.41 10.53 -5.91
CA ALA A 16 -24.09 9.23 -5.33
C ALA A 16 -22.65 8.89 -5.71
N GLN A 17 -21.85 8.52 -4.73
CA GLN A 17 -20.46 8.09 -4.94
C GLN A 17 -20.51 6.84 -5.84
N GLU A 18 -19.69 6.80 -6.88
CA GLU A 18 -19.66 5.68 -7.83
C GLU A 18 -19.32 4.39 -7.08
N ALA A 19 -20.12 3.33 -7.30
CA ALA A 19 -19.95 2.05 -6.60
C ALA A 19 -18.56 1.44 -6.91
N PRO A 20 -17.92 0.78 -5.95
CA PRO A 20 -16.65 0.10 -6.18
C PRO A 20 -16.82 -1.06 -7.16
N ARG A 21 -15.75 -1.36 -7.90
CA ARG A 21 -15.74 -2.41 -8.90
C ARG A 21 -14.58 -3.38 -8.67
N TYR A 22 -14.87 -4.70 -8.73
CA TYR A 22 -13.82 -5.72 -8.82
C TYR A 22 -13.11 -5.65 -10.17
N LEU A 23 -11.80 -5.88 -10.14
CA LEU A 23 -10.95 -5.73 -11.31
C LEU A 23 -10.62 -7.06 -11.98
N PHE A 24 -10.75 -8.18 -11.27
CA PHE A 24 -10.41 -9.50 -11.75
C PHE A 24 -11.27 -10.57 -11.07
N ASP A 25 -11.67 -11.59 -11.80
CA ASP A 25 -12.63 -12.62 -11.33
C ASP A 25 -12.05 -14.04 -11.34
N ASP A 26 -11.01 -14.30 -12.16
CA ASP A 26 -10.52 -15.67 -12.42
C ASP A 26 -9.47 -16.14 -11.39
N LEU A 27 -8.74 -15.19 -10.76
CA LEU A 27 -7.70 -15.42 -9.76
C LEU A 27 -7.87 -14.46 -8.59
N TYR A 28 -7.23 -14.76 -7.48
CA TYR A 28 -7.20 -13.90 -6.31
C TYR A 28 -5.94 -13.04 -6.32
N PHE A 29 -6.14 -11.74 -6.23
CA PHE A 29 -5.08 -10.75 -6.15
C PHE A 29 -5.34 -9.76 -5.03
N ALA A 30 -4.27 -9.31 -4.38
CA ALA A 30 -4.33 -8.38 -3.26
C ALA A 30 -3.28 -7.29 -3.35
N ASP A 31 -3.28 -6.38 -2.37
CA ASP A 31 -2.21 -5.41 -2.14
C ASP A 31 -1.85 -4.61 -3.40
N PRO A 32 -2.83 -3.94 -4.06
CA PRO A 32 -2.61 -3.35 -5.37
C PRO A 32 -1.69 -2.15 -5.32
N SER A 33 -0.50 -2.26 -5.91
CA SER A 33 0.33 -1.12 -6.28
C SER A 33 -0.04 -0.68 -7.70
N ALA A 34 -0.73 0.45 -7.83
CA ALA A 34 -1.21 0.97 -9.10
C ALA A 34 -0.34 2.11 -9.60
N HIS A 35 0.02 2.08 -10.87
CA HIS A 35 0.80 3.13 -11.53
C HIS A 35 0.31 3.40 -12.95
N VAL A 36 0.56 4.61 -13.44
CA VAL A 36 0.30 4.98 -14.83
C VAL A 36 1.64 5.12 -15.56
N PHE A 37 1.88 4.23 -16.52
CA PHE A 37 3.04 4.29 -17.41
C PHE A 37 2.56 4.35 -18.85
N ASN A 38 3.08 5.31 -19.63
CA ASN A 38 2.73 5.49 -21.04
C ASN A 38 1.20 5.54 -21.28
N ASN A 39 0.48 6.29 -20.45
CA ASN A 39 -0.98 6.44 -20.46
C ASN A 39 -1.77 5.14 -20.28
N LYS A 40 -1.17 4.13 -19.69
CA LYS A 40 -1.80 2.85 -19.35
C LYS A 40 -1.66 2.58 -17.85
N ILE A 41 -2.70 2.01 -17.25
CA ILE A 41 -2.73 1.67 -15.84
C ILE A 41 -2.14 0.26 -15.69
N TYR A 42 -1.15 0.13 -14.82
CA TYR A 42 -0.54 -1.13 -14.42
C TYR A 42 -0.78 -1.36 -12.94
N LEU A 43 -1.07 -2.60 -12.58
CA LEU A 43 -1.24 -3.05 -11.20
C LEU A 43 -0.21 -4.15 -10.93
N TYR A 44 0.48 -4.01 -9.82
CA TYR A 44 1.46 -4.97 -9.31
C TYR A 44 0.95 -5.52 -7.98
N PRO A 45 0.09 -6.55 -8.03
CA PRO A 45 -0.51 -7.12 -6.83
C PRO A 45 0.31 -8.28 -6.27
N SER A 46 0.01 -8.66 -5.03
CA SER A 46 0.25 -10.03 -4.54
C SER A 46 -0.67 -11.00 -5.27
N HIS A 47 -0.17 -12.19 -5.63
CA HIS A 47 -0.97 -13.27 -6.20
C HIS A 47 -1.34 -14.26 -5.09
N ASP A 48 -2.58 -14.14 -4.59
CA ASP A 48 -3.10 -15.00 -3.54
C ASP A 48 -3.39 -16.41 -4.07
N ILE A 49 -2.92 -17.41 -3.36
CA ILE A 49 -3.15 -18.81 -3.68
C ILE A 49 -3.76 -19.54 -2.49
N ASP A 50 -4.66 -20.50 -2.74
CA ASP A 50 -5.16 -21.37 -1.68
C ASP A 50 -4.05 -22.32 -1.25
N THR A 51 -3.73 -22.30 0.04
CA THR A 51 -2.68 -23.11 0.63
C THR A 51 -3.20 -23.95 1.78
N GLU A 52 -2.59 -25.11 2.03
CA GLU A 52 -2.89 -25.94 3.18
C GLU A 52 -2.29 -25.40 4.49
N VAL A 53 -1.49 -24.34 4.41
CA VAL A 53 -0.82 -23.73 5.56
C VAL A 53 -1.84 -23.01 6.44
N LYS A 54 -2.07 -23.55 7.63
CA LYS A 54 -2.98 -23.01 8.63
C LYS A 54 -2.21 -22.31 9.74
N ASP A 55 -1.48 -21.23 9.43
CA ASP A 55 -0.82 -20.42 10.45
C ASP A 55 -1.31 -18.97 10.35
N PRO A 56 -2.44 -18.64 11.01
CA PRO A 56 -2.96 -17.28 10.99
C PRO A 56 -2.15 -16.30 11.83
N THR A 57 -1.38 -16.78 12.82
CA THR A 57 -0.74 -15.91 13.83
C THR A 57 0.49 -15.19 13.28
N ASN A 58 1.22 -15.79 12.33
CA ASN A 58 2.44 -15.24 11.72
C ASN A 58 2.29 -14.97 10.22
N GLY A 59 1.05 -14.95 9.72
CA GLY A 59 0.78 -14.74 8.29
C GLY A 59 1.25 -15.90 7.39
N GLY A 60 1.48 -17.09 7.94
CA GLY A 60 1.96 -18.25 7.19
C GLY A 60 1.02 -18.71 6.07
N HIS A 61 -0.28 -18.44 6.23
CA HIS A 61 -1.30 -18.75 5.22
C HIS A 61 -1.24 -17.81 3.99
N TYR A 62 -0.58 -16.66 4.06
CA TYR A 62 -0.25 -15.83 2.92
C TYR A 62 1.04 -16.32 2.26
N ASN A 63 0.96 -17.45 1.56
CA ASN A 63 2.13 -18.16 1.02
C ASN A 63 2.29 -18.00 -0.50
N MET A 64 2.22 -16.75 -0.96
CA MET A 64 2.36 -16.39 -2.37
C MET A 64 3.74 -16.79 -2.91
N LYS A 65 3.79 -17.25 -4.17
CA LYS A 65 4.99 -17.82 -4.81
C LYS A 65 5.40 -17.13 -6.10
N ASP A 66 4.60 -16.23 -6.60
CA ASP A 66 4.89 -15.49 -7.82
C ASP A 66 4.19 -14.14 -7.82
N TYR A 67 4.58 -13.30 -8.77
CA TYR A 67 3.92 -12.04 -9.07
C TYR A 67 3.37 -12.06 -10.49
N HIS A 68 2.19 -11.48 -10.65
CA HIS A 68 1.59 -11.13 -11.92
C HIS A 68 1.62 -9.61 -12.12
N VAL A 69 1.48 -9.17 -13.34
CA VAL A 69 1.17 -7.78 -13.67
C VAL A 69 -0.16 -7.73 -14.37
N LEU A 70 -1.04 -6.85 -13.89
CA LEU A 70 -2.32 -6.60 -14.51
C LEU A 70 -2.29 -5.24 -15.20
N SER A 71 -3.11 -5.04 -16.25
CA SER A 71 -3.22 -3.72 -16.87
C SER A 71 -4.61 -3.40 -17.40
N LEU A 72 -4.87 -2.10 -17.46
CA LEU A 72 -6.10 -1.48 -17.98
C LEU A 72 -5.70 -0.32 -18.89
N ASP A 73 -6.36 -0.16 -20.03
CA ASP A 73 -6.15 1.01 -20.90
C ASP A 73 -6.85 2.25 -20.35
N HIS A 74 -7.95 2.06 -19.61
CA HIS A 74 -8.67 3.11 -18.90
C HIS A 74 -9.47 2.55 -17.73
N ILE A 75 -9.82 3.38 -16.75
CA ILE A 75 -10.46 2.95 -15.50
C ILE A 75 -11.83 2.27 -15.69
N GLY A 76 -12.57 2.63 -16.72
CA GLY A 76 -13.89 2.05 -17.05
C GLY A 76 -13.83 0.74 -17.85
N GLN A 77 -12.64 0.22 -18.17
CA GLN A 77 -12.47 -1.02 -18.91
C GLN A 77 -13.06 -2.21 -18.15
N LYS A 78 -13.89 -3.01 -18.80
CA LYS A 78 -14.59 -4.14 -18.15
C LYS A 78 -13.68 -5.30 -17.81
N LYS A 79 -12.70 -5.61 -18.65
CA LYS A 79 -11.80 -6.75 -18.49
C LYS A 79 -10.37 -6.28 -18.26
N THR A 80 -9.81 -6.56 -17.11
CA THR A 80 -8.39 -6.33 -16.79
C THR A 80 -7.54 -7.39 -17.53
N LYS A 81 -6.46 -6.96 -18.16
CA LYS A 81 -5.51 -7.87 -18.81
C LYS A 81 -4.53 -8.39 -17.77
N ASP A 82 -4.45 -9.70 -17.62
CA ASP A 82 -3.37 -10.37 -16.92
C ASP A 82 -2.23 -10.68 -17.89
N HIS A 83 -1.02 -10.26 -17.55
CA HIS A 83 0.21 -10.56 -18.32
C HIS A 83 0.87 -11.89 -17.88
N GLY A 84 0.26 -12.60 -16.91
CA GLY A 84 0.76 -13.83 -16.35
C GLY A 84 1.88 -13.60 -15.34
N THR A 85 2.54 -14.69 -14.95
CA THR A 85 3.66 -14.67 -14.01
C THR A 85 4.85 -13.89 -14.57
N VAL A 86 5.31 -12.88 -13.86
CA VAL A 86 6.42 -12.00 -14.25
C VAL A 86 7.69 -12.19 -13.41
N LEU A 87 7.56 -12.80 -12.23
CA LEU A 87 8.65 -13.18 -11.33
C LEU A 87 8.17 -14.33 -10.43
N LYS A 88 8.98 -15.38 -10.30
CA LYS A 88 8.72 -16.53 -9.42
C LYS A 88 9.65 -16.54 -8.24
N LEU A 89 9.19 -17.08 -7.11
CA LEU A 89 10.01 -17.28 -5.92
C LEU A 89 11.27 -18.09 -6.19
N GLU A 90 11.18 -19.15 -7.01
CA GLU A 90 12.29 -20.02 -7.40
C GLU A 90 13.40 -19.31 -8.19
N ASP A 91 13.09 -18.16 -8.82
CA ASP A 91 14.02 -17.33 -9.58
C ASP A 91 14.76 -16.30 -8.69
N ILE A 92 14.47 -16.27 -7.38
CA ILE A 92 15.06 -15.32 -6.43
C ILE A 92 16.07 -16.03 -5.53
N PRO A 93 17.38 -15.89 -5.75
CA PRO A 93 18.40 -16.75 -5.13
C PRO A 93 18.48 -16.70 -3.60
N TRP A 94 18.00 -15.63 -2.97
CA TRP A 94 18.07 -15.40 -1.54
C TRP A 94 16.76 -15.66 -0.81
N ALA A 95 15.61 -15.69 -1.54
CA ALA A 95 14.29 -15.84 -0.96
C ALA A 95 13.93 -17.32 -0.76
N GLU A 96 13.21 -17.61 0.31
CA GLU A 96 12.74 -18.96 0.63
C GLU A 96 11.22 -19.08 0.51
N LYS A 97 10.46 -18.02 0.87
CA LYS A 97 8.99 -18.06 0.88
C LYS A 97 8.34 -16.68 1.00
N GLN A 98 7.03 -16.63 0.72
CA GLN A 98 6.14 -15.51 0.99
C GLN A 98 6.53 -14.24 0.23
N LEU A 99 6.20 -14.21 -1.06
CA LEU A 99 6.26 -13.00 -1.89
C LEU A 99 5.05 -12.12 -1.58
N TRP A 100 5.21 -11.16 -0.65
CA TRP A 100 4.12 -10.29 -0.20
C TRP A 100 4.05 -9.00 -1.03
N ALA A 101 3.29 -8.00 -0.57
CA ALA A 101 2.93 -6.79 -1.27
C ALA A 101 4.11 -6.09 -1.98
N PRO A 102 4.13 -6.04 -3.33
CA PRO A 102 5.19 -5.39 -4.08
C PRO A 102 4.83 -3.95 -4.44
N ASP A 103 5.83 -3.18 -4.87
CA ASP A 103 5.65 -1.92 -5.57
C ASP A 103 6.64 -1.77 -6.72
N VAL A 104 6.38 -0.83 -7.65
CA VAL A 104 7.25 -0.60 -8.80
C VAL A 104 7.58 0.88 -8.96
N ALA A 105 8.79 1.15 -9.44
CA ALA A 105 9.18 2.49 -9.87
C ALA A 105 9.80 2.43 -11.29
N GLU A 106 9.51 3.47 -12.10
CA GLU A 106 10.18 3.66 -13.39
C GLU A 106 11.33 4.66 -13.23
N LYS A 107 12.49 4.33 -13.81
CA LYS A 107 13.60 5.27 -13.98
C LYS A 107 14.37 5.00 -15.26
N ASN A 108 14.45 6.00 -16.14
CA ASN A 108 15.22 5.95 -17.38
C ASN A 108 14.83 4.75 -18.30
N GLY A 109 13.54 4.47 -18.41
CA GLY A 109 13.01 3.38 -19.22
C GLY A 109 13.20 1.98 -18.63
N LYS A 110 13.66 1.88 -17.39
CA LYS A 110 13.71 0.63 -16.62
C LYS A 110 12.67 0.64 -15.52
N PHE A 111 12.12 -0.53 -15.22
CA PHE A 111 11.13 -0.75 -14.17
C PHE A 111 11.78 -1.59 -13.06
N TYR A 112 11.65 -1.12 -11.83
CA TYR A 112 12.24 -1.71 -10.64
C TYR A 112 11.10 -2.18 -9.73
N LEU A 113 10.91 -3.49 -9.65
CA LEU A 113 9.93 -4.12 -8.77
C LEU A 113 10.58 -4.37 -7.41
N TYR A 114 10.07 -3.70 -6.39
CA TYR A 114 10.47 -3.90 -4.99
C TYR A 114 9.50 -4.86 -4.34
N PHE A 115 10.00 -5.87 -3.67
CA PHE A 115 9.17 -6.91 -3.10
C PHE A 115 9.74 -7.44 -1.79
N PRO A 116 8.90 -7.72 -0.78
CA PRO A 116 9.33 -8.40 0.42
C PRO A 116 9.26 -9.92 0.20
N ALA A 117 10.27 -10.62 0.70
CA ALA A 117 10.27 -12.07 0.80
C ALA A 117 11.03 -12.49 2.05
N LYS A 118 10.69 -13.64 2.61
CA LYS A 118 11.48 -14.23 3.71
C LYS A 118 12.71 -14.94 3.19
N ASP A 119 13.83 -14.64 3.82
CA ASP A 119 15.07 -15.37 3.65
C ASP A 119 15.04 -16.76 4.33
N LYS A 120 16.13 -17.51 4.26
CA LYS A 120 16.25 -18.86 4.85
C LYS A 120 16.15 -18.85 6.37
N GLU A 121 16.48 -17.74 7.01
CA GLU A 121 16.36 -17.51 8.45
C GLU A 121 14.93 -17.11 8.86
N GLY A 122 14.01 -16.95 7.89
CA GLY A 122 12.62 -16.58 8.13
C GLY A 122 12.41 -15.09 8.39
N ASN A 123 13.37 -14.23 8.02
CA ASN A 123 13.26 -12.79 8.14
C ASN A 123 12.88 -12.16 6.81
N PHE A 124 11.91 -11.26 6.82
CA PHE A 124 11.60 -10.46 5.65
C PHE A 124 12.76 -9.54 5.28
N LYS A 125 13.06 -9.52 3.98
CA LYS A 125 13.98 -8.60 3.33
C LYS A 125 13.26 -7.99 2.12
N ILE A 126 13.71 -6.83 1.68
CA ILE A 126 13.20 -6.20 0.46
C ILE A 126 14.17 -6.50 -0.69
N GLY A 127 13.67 -7.20 -1.70
CA GLY A 127 14.39 -7.44 -2.95
C GLY A 127 14.06 -6.41 -4.02
N VAL A 128 14.86 -6.41 -5.07
CA VAL A 128 14.62 -5.65 -6.29
C VAL A 128 14.71 -6.59 -7.47
N ALA A 129 13.77 -6.49 -8.41
CA ALA A 129 13.86 -7.12 -9.71
C ALA A 129 13.70 -6.08 -10.82
N VAL A 130 14.38 -6.24 -11.94
CA VAL A 130 14.48 -5.23 -12.99
C VAL A 130 13.90 -5.75 -14.30
N SER A 131 13.16 -4.88 -15.00
CA SER A 131 12.65 -5.13 -16.35
C SER A 131 12.85 -3.90 -17.24
N ASN A 132 12.84 -4.10 -18.56
CA ASN A 132 12.79 -3.03 -19.55
C ASN A 132 11.36 -2.71 -19.98
N LYS A 133 10.35 -3.39 -19.43
CA LYS A 133 8.93 -3.20 -19.72
C LYS A 133 8.12 -3.19 -18.44
N PRO A 134 7.06 -2.39 -18.35
CA PRO A 134 6.22 -2.36 -17.16
C PRO A 134 5.55 -3.70 -16.87
N GLU A 135 5.21 -4.47 -17.89
CA GLU A 135 4.61 -5.80 -17.76
C GLU A 135 5.61 -6.95 -17.54
N GLY A 136 6.90 -6.64 -17.36
CA GLY A 136 7.92 -7.66 -17.19
C GLY A 136 8.40 -8.33 -18.50
N PRO A 137 9.03 -9.53 -18.44
CA PRO A 137 9.39 -10.22 -17.21
C PRO A 137 10.45 -9.46 -16.38
N PHE A 138 10.47 -9.71 -15.08
CA PHE A 138 11.44 -9.12 -14.15
C PHE A 138 12.54 -10.13 -13.82
N THR A 139 13.77 -9.62 -13.67
CA THR A 139 14.93 -10.43 -13.23
C THR A 139 15.36 -9.94 -11.85
N ALA A 140 15.31 -10.82 -10.85
CA ALA A 140 15.67 -10.48 -9.48
C ALA A 140 17.17 -10.26 -9.30
N GLU A 141 17.53 -9.29 -8.46
CA GLU A 141 18.89 -9.12 -7.97
C GLU A 141 19.30 -10.33 -7.09
N LYS A 142 20.59 -10.66 -7.12
CA LYS A 142 21.13 -11.84 -6.40
C LYS A 142 21.06 -11.72 -4.88
N LYS A 143 20.86 -10.52 -4.35
CA LYS A 143 20.78 -10.21 -2.91
C LYS A 143 19.68 -9.18 -2.67
N PRO A 144 19.05 -9.19 -1.49
CA PRO A 144 18.12 -8.12 -1.11
C PRO A 144 18.87 -6.79 -0.92
N ILE A 145 18.14 -5.70 -0.84
CA ILE A 145 18.70 -4.39 -0.47
C ILE A 145 19.39 -4.54 0.88
N LYS A 146 20.66 -4.17 0.94
CA LYS A 146 21.47 -4.26 2.17
C LYS A 146 20.85 -3.40 3.28
N GLY A 147 20.62 -4.00 4.45
CA GLY A 147 20.00 -3.34 5.60
C GLY A 147 18.49 -3.20 5.51
N SER A 148 17.84 -3.82 4.51
CA SER A 148 16.39 -3.89 4.44
C SER A 148 15.82 -4.93 5.40
N TYR A 149 14.58 -4.71 5.82
CA TYR A 149 13.80 -5.60 6.68
C TYR A 149 12.32 -5.25 6.56
N SER A 150 11.45 -6.08 7.14
CA SER A 150 9.99 -5.88 7.12
C SER A 150 9.38 -5.95 5.71
N ILE A 151 8.21 -5.33 5.50
CA ILE A 151 7.32 -5.57 4.36
C ILE A 151 6.80 -4.27 3.75
N ASP A 152 5.98 -4.39 2.73
CA ASP A 152 5.15 -3.36 2.11
C ASP A 152 5.98 -2.18 1.58
N PRO A 153 6.98 -2.41 0.71
CA PRO A 153 7.68 -1.31 0.08
C PRO A 153 6.72 -0.50 -0.80
N ALA A 154 6.80 0.83 -0.69
CA ALA A 154 6.13 1.78 -1.57
C ALA A 154 7.15 2.83 -2.03
N VAL A 155 7.33 3.00 -3.32
CA VAL A 155 8.33 3.91 -3.88
C VAL A 155 7.68 5.16 -4.44
N PHE A 156 8.17 6.29 -3.98
CA PHE A 156 7.67 7.60 -4.36
C PHE A 156 8.75 8.46 -5.01
N LYS A 157 8.44 9.00 -6.18
CA LYS A 157 9.31 9.92 -6.90
C LYS A 157 8.94 11.36 -6.57
N ASP A 158 9.89 12.12 -6.04
CA ASP A 158 9.73 13.54 -5.78
C ASP A 158 10.99 14.32 -6.17
N ASN A 159 10.84 15.38 -6.97
CA ASN A 159 11.94 16.25 -7.41
C ASN A 159 13.16 15.49 -7.94
N GLY A 160 12.94 14.42 -8.71
CA GLY A 160 13.99 13.59 -9.31
C GLY A 160 14.67 12.61 -8.35
N LYS A 161 14.26 12.59 -7.08
CA LYS A 161 14.68 11.61 -6.07
C LYS A 161 13.63 10.53 -5.92
N TYR A 162 14.06 9.34 -5.49
CA TYR A 162 13.18 8.20 -5.21
C TYR A 162 13.30 7.82 -3.75
N TYR A 163 12.19 7.81 -3.07
CA TYR A 163 12.07 7.44 -1.67
C TYR A 163 11.35 6.10 -1.58
N ILE A 164 11.82 5.21 -0.73
CA ILE A 164 11.13 3.97 -0.42
C ILE A 164 10.60 4.03 1.01
N TYR A 165 9.30 3.79 1.14
CA TYR A 165 8.59 3.66 2.41
C TYR A 165 8.35 2.18 2.64
N PHE A 166 8.41 1.70 3.87
CA PHE A 166 8.16 0.30 4.17
C PHE A 166 7.88 0.06 5.65
N GLY A 167 7.35 -1.11 5.96
CA GLY A 167 7.13 -1.57 7.33
C GLY A 167 5.78 -2.21 7.52
N GLY A 168 5.72 -3.16 8.45
CA GLY A 168 4.50 -3.79 8.93
C GLY A 168 4.76 -4.53 10.21
N LEU A 169 3.79 -4.49 11.15
CA LEU A 169 3.88 -5.14 12.44
C LEU A 169 3.52 -6.63 12.36
N LYS A 170 3.75 -7.35 13.44
CA LYS A 170 3.43 -8.79 13.63
C LYS A 170 3.98 -9.63 12.48
N GLY A 171 3.13 -10.13 11.58
CA GLY A 171 3.57 -10.87 10.39
C GLY A 171 4.64 -10.16 9.59
N GLY A 172 4.60 -8.83 9.55
CA GLY A 172 5.58 -7.97 8.87
C GLY A 172 6.88 -7.74 9.62
N GLN A 173 6.98 -8.15 10.87
CA GLN A 173 8.21 -8.23 11.67
C GLN A 173 8.86 -6.88 12.04
N LEU A 174 8.16 -5.74 11.89
CA LEU A 174 8.73 -4.42 12.20
C LEU A 174 9.14 -4.30 13.68
N GLU A 175 8.39 -4.93 14.59
CA GLU A 175 8.65 -4.97 16.02
C GLU A 175 9.94 -5.74 16.41
N LYS A 176 10.54 -6.46 15.47
CA LYS A 176 11.85 -7.11 15.65
C LYS A 176 13.03 -6.16 15.50
N TYR A 177 12.80 -4.91 15.12
CA TYR A 177 13.88 -3.96 14.83
C TYR A 177 13.72 -2.69 15.65
N ARG A 178 14.87 -2.15 16.11
CA ARG A 178 14.99 -0.80 16.67
C ARG A 178 16.26 -0.17 16.11
N ASP A 179 16.20 1.09 15.74
CA ASP A 179 17.31 1.83 15.13
C ASP A 179 17.96 1.10 13.94
N ASN A 180 17.16 0.35 13.17
CA ASN A 180 17.54 -0.53 12.06
C ASN A 180 18.33 -1.78 12.45
N GLU A 181 18.49 -2.04 13.73
CA GLU A 181 19.18 -3.23 14.22
C GLU A 181 18.17 -4.28 14.74
N PRO A 182 18.41 -5.58 14.51
CA PRO A 182 17.54 -6.62 14.99
C PRO A 182 17.62 -6.74 16.52
N LEU A 183 16.46 -6.89 17.16
CA LEU A 183 16.36 -7.20 18.58
C LEU A 183 16.55 -8.70 18.82
N ALA A 184 17.10 -9.07 19.98
CA ALA A 184 17.18 -10.47 20.41
C ALA A 184 15.80 -11.12 20.52
N GLN A 185 14.77 -10.35 20.87
CA GLN A 185 13.37 -10.75 20.91
C GLN A 185 12.50 -9.63 20.32
N ALA A 186 11.50 -10.01 19.55
CA ALA A 186 10.49 -9.07 19.06
C ALA A 186 9.78 -8.41 20.27
N LYS A 187 9.63 -7.09 20.21
CA LYS A 187 8.99 -6.34 21.29
C LYS A 187 8.10 -5.24 20.70
N GLU A 188 6.79 -5.38 20.86
CA GLU A 188 5.89 -4.26 20.63
C GLU A 188 6.00 -3.25 21.79
N PRO A 189 5.86 -1.94 21.53
CA PRO A 189 5.75 -0.96 22.59
C PRO A 189 4.47 -1.19 23.39
N ASN A 190 4.46 -0.81 24.69
CA ASN A 190 3.24 -0.82 25.47
C ASN A 190 2.32 0.36 25.06
N ASP A 191 1.05 0.31 25.47
CA ASP A 191 0.02 1.26 25.04
C ASP A 191 0.37 2.74 25.28
N GLN A 192 1.20 3.05 26.27
CA GLN A 192 1.60 4.42 26.62
C GLN A 192 2.88 4.87 25.92
N GLU A 193 3.61 3.96 25.32
CA GLU A 193 4.79 4.28 24.51
C GLU A 193 4.36 4.78 23.12
N ASN A 194 5.29 5.41 22.39
CA ASN A 194 5.03 5.83 21.03
C ASN A 194 4.83 4.60 20.14
N ALA A 195 3.86 4.67 19.24
CA ALA A 195 3.62 3.63 18.24
C ALA A 195 4.86 3.43 17.35
N LEU A 196 5.05 2.20 16.85
CA LEU A 196 5.99 1.96 15.78
C LEU A 196 5.53 2.68 14.51
N SER A 197 6.49 3.17 13.75
CA SER A 197 6.26 3.98 12.55
C SER A 197 6.73 3.25 11.31
N PRO A 198 6.16 3.55 10.13
CA PRO A 198 6.76 3.14 8.88
C PRO A 198 8.15 3.77 8.74
N LYS A 199 8.99 3.15 7.93
CA LYS A 199 10.33 3.61 7.63
C LYS A 199 10.36 4.32 6.28
N ILE A 200 11.32 5.23 6.12
CA ILE A 200 11.66 5.87 4.85
C ILE A 200 13.16 5.85 4.64
N ALA A 201 13.58 5.60 3.40
CA ALA A 201 14.95 5.80 2.97
C ALA A 201 15.00 6.41 1.56
N LEU A 202 16.03 7.21 1.28
CA LEU A 202 16.33 7.62 -0.08
C LEU A 202 16.97 6.44 -0.81
N LEU A 203 16.49 6.14 -2.02
CA LEU A 203 17.13 5.18 -2.92
C LEU A 203 18.34 5.80 -3.62
N SER A 204 19.36 4.99 -3.83
CA SER A 204 20.55 5.37 -4.59
C SER A 204 20.23 5.59 -6.08
N GLN A 205 21.17 6.17 -6.82
CA GLN A 205 20.99 6.44 -8.23
C GLN A 205 20.77 5.20 -9.09
N ASN A 206 21.30 4.05 -8.67
CA ASN A 206 21.11 2.76 -9.36
C ASN A 206 19.76 2.10 -9.03
N MET A 207 18.98 2.63 -8.07
CA MET A 207 17.70 2.09 -7.60
C MET A 207 17.79 0.72 -6.88
N LEU A 208 18.99 0.23 -6.58
CA LEU A 208 19.21 -1.12 -6.02
C LEU A 208 19.62 -1.10 -4.55
N GLU A 209 19.84 0.08 -3.99
CA GLU A 209 20.40 0.26 -2.65
C GLU A 209 19.77 1.46 -1.94
N PHE A 210 19.80 1.47 -0.63
CA PHE A 210 19.54 2.69 0.14
C PHE A 210 20.75 3.63 0.02
N ALA A 211 20.50 4.91 -0.27
CA ALA A 211 21.50 5.96 -0.24
C ALA A 211 21.74 6.50 1.19
N GLU A 212 20.86 6.18 2.13
CA GLU A 212 20.90 6.56 3.54
C GLU A 212 20.34 5.44 4.42
N LYS A 213 20.59 5.48 5.71
CA LYS A 213 19.93 4.56 6.66
C LYS A 213 18.43 4.87 6.73
N PRO A 214 17.56 3.85 6.78
CA PRO A 214 16.15 4.06 7.02
C PRO A 214 15.87 4.88 8.28
N ARG A 215 14.86 5.74 8.23
CA ARG A 215 14.42 6.61 9.34
C ARG A 215 12.96 6.32 9.67
N ASP A 216 12.59 6.55 10.93
CA ASP A 216 11.21 6.53 11.37
C ASP A 216 10.45 7.74 10.81
N ILE A 217 9.24 7.50 10.32
CA ILE A 217 8.30 8.55 9.95
C ILE A 217 7.41 8.85 11.14
N GLN A 218 7.51 10.06 11.69
CA GLN A 218 6.64 10.45 12.79
C GLN A 218 5.22 10.72 12.29
N ILE A 219 4.24 10.02 12.89
CA ILE A 219 2.82 10.27 12.71
C ILE A 219 2.32 10.90 14.01
N LEU A 220 1.75 12.10 13.90
CA LEU A 220 1.36 12.94 15.02
C LEU A 220 -0.17 13.01 15.13
N ASP A 221 -0.66 13.20 16.35
CA ASP A 221 -2.05 13.60 16.60
C ASP A 221 -2.28 15.08 16.21
N GLU A 222 -3.51 15.56 16.38
CA GLU A 222 -3.91 16.94 16.10
C GLU A 222 -3.26 17.98 17.04
N LYS A 223 -2.65 17.54 18.13
CA LYS A 223 -1.90 18.37 19.09
C LYS A 223 -0.40 18.39 18.84
N GLY A 224 0.06 17.62 17.84
CA GLY A 224 1.47 17.51 17.50
C GLY A 224 2.25 16.49 18.32
N ASN A 225 1.58 15.60 19.07
CA ASN A 225 2.23 14.53 19.81
C ASN A 225 2.31 13.25 18.96
N PRO A 226 3.38 12.44 19.06
CA PRO A 226 3.44 11.14 18.43
C PRO A 226 2.29 10.23 18.86
N LEU A 227 1.66 9.52 17.92
CA LEU A 227 0.63 8.55 18.21
C LEU A 227 1.15 7.47 19.16
N LYS A 228 0.28 6.98 20.04
CA LYS A 228 0.61 5.94 21.02
C LYS A 228 0.31 4.54 20.47
N ALA A 229 1.04 3.53 20.98
CA ALA A 229 0.84 2.15 20.58
C ALA A 229 -0.56 1.61 20.91
N GLY A 230 -1.18 2.09 22.00
CA GLY A 230 -2.56 1.78 22.35
C GLY A 230 -3.62 2.47 21.51
N ASP A 231 -3.25 3.40 20.62
CA ASP A 231 -4.18 4.08 19.73
C ASP A 231 -4.43 3.27 18.46
N HIS A 232 -5.11 2.16 18.61
CA HIS A 232 -5.35 1.17 17.55
C HIS A 232 -6.16 1.71 16.37
N ASP A 233 -6.93 2.76 16.56
CA ASP A 233 -7.74 3.39 15.51
C ASP A 233 -6.93 4.30 14.59
N ARG A 234 -5.75 4.75 15.00
CA ARG A 234 -4.95 5.73 14.26
C ARG A 234 -3.49 5.32 14.02
N ARG A 235 -2.95 4.42 14.86
CA ARG A 235 -1.55 4.01 14.74
C ARG A 235 -1.28 3.25 13.45
N PHE A 236 -0.06 3.36 12.97
CA PHE A 236 0.43 2.56 11.85
C PHE A 236 0.46 1.07 12.19
N PHE A 237 0.02 0.25 11.22
CA PHE A 237 0.19 -1.19 11.29
C PHE A 237 0.95 -1.72 10.06
N GLU A 238 0.47 -1.47 8.84
CA GLU A 238 1.10 -1.90 7.58
C GLU A 238 0.53 -1.14 6.37
N GLY A 239 0.95 -1.50 5.15
CA GLY A 239 0.33 -1.02 3.92
C GLY A 239 0.57 0.46 3.66
N VAL A 240 1.78 0.96 3.92
CA VAL A 240 2.13 2.36 3.69
C VAL A 240 2.05 2.73 2.22
N TRP A 241 1.41 3.87 1.93
CA TRP A 241 1.39 4.51 0.62
C TRP A 241 1.57 6.01 0.75
N ILE A 242 2.08 6.66 -0.30
CA ILE A 242 2.24 8.10 -0.33
C ILE A 242 1.88 8.69 -1.69
N HIS A 243 1.20 9.81 -1.68
CA HIS A 243 0.93 10.61 -2.87
C HIS A 243 0.93 12.10 -2.53
N THR A 244 0.91 12.96 -3.54
CA THR A 244 0.79 14.41 -3.35
C THR A 244 -0.51 14.92 -3.93
N TYR A 245 -1.18 15.79 -3.17
CA TYR A 245 -2.34 16.54 -3.63
C TYR A 245 -2.27 17.97 -3.10
N ASN A 246 -2.51 18.96 -3.94
CA ASN A 246 -2.43 20.38 -3.58
C ASN A 246 -1.13 20.76 -2.83
N LYS A 247 0.02 20.29 -3.30
CA LYS A 247 1.36 20.52 -2.72
C LYS A 247 1.55 20.00 -1.29
N LYS A 248 0.68 19.11 -0.82
CA LYS A 248 0.81 18.40 0.45
C LYS A 248 1.10 16.92 0.17
N TYR A 249 1.79 16.26 1.10
CA TYR A 249 2.07 14.84 1.06
C TYR A 249 1.05 14.11 1.94
N TYR A 250 0.41 13.10 1.37
CA TYR A 250 -0.58 12.27 2.04
C TYR A 250 0.01 10.89 2.27
N LEU A 251 0.34 10.59 3.51
CA LEU A 251 0.77 9.28 3.96
C LEU A 251 -0.46 8.50 4.37
N SER A 252 -0.76 7.40 3.70
CA SER A 252 -1.89 6.53 4.04
C SER A 252 -1.42 5.14 4.43
N TYR A 253 -2.17 4.46 5.30
CA TYR A 253 -1.79 3.17 5.86
C TYR A 253 -2.98 2.45 6.49
N SER A 254 -2.82 1.15 6.73
CA SER A 254 -3.77 0.32 7.48
C SER A 254 -3.50 0.36 8.97
N THR A 255 -4.55 0.36 9.78
CA THR A 255 -4.49 0.35 11.25
C THR A 255 -4.42 -1.06 11.85
N GLY A 256 -4.54 -2.11 11.03
CA GLY A 256 -4.48 -3.51 11.46
C GLY A 256 -5.76 -4.00 12.13
N ASP A 257 -5.71 -4.23 13.42
CA ASP A 257 -6.78 -4.85 14.22
C ASP A 257 -8.11 -4.06 14.26
N THR A 258 -8.11 -2.78 13.93
CA THR A 258 -9.35 -1.99 13.71
C THR A 258 -9.78 -1.96 12.25
N HIS A 259 -8.98 -2.56 11.34
CA HIS A 259 -9.28 -2.78 9.93
C HIS A 259 -9.60 -1.51 9.12
N LYS A 260 -9.08 -0.35 9.54
CA LYS A 260 -9.32 0.94 8.88
C LYS A 260 -8.18 1.26 7.92
N LEU A 261 -8.50 1.96 6.84
CA LEU A 261 -7.54 2.66 6.02
C LEU A 261 -7.61 4.14 6.35
N VAL A 262 -6.49 4.68 6.80
CA VAL A 262 -6.40 6.05 7.34
C VAL A 262 -5.28 6.85 6.66
N TYR A 263 -5.24 8.17 6.91
CA TYR A 263 -4.19 9.00 6.35
C TYR A 263 -3.76 10.13 7.27
N ALA A 264 -2.55 10.60 7.03
CA ALA A 264 -1.93 11.75 7.66
C ALA A 264 -1.34 12.69 6.60
N ILE A 265 -1.25 13.97 6.88
CA ILE A 265 -0.73 14.99 5.96
C ILE A 265 0.59 15.57 6.49
N GLY A 266 1.57 15.71 5.59
CA GLY A 266 2.84 16.36 5.82
C GLY A 266 3.22 17.34 4.70
N TYR A 267 4.40 17.96 4.82
CA TYR A 267 4.86 18.99 3.88
C TYR A 267 6.20 18.67 3.20
N ASN A 268 6.73 17.50 3.48
CA ASN A 268 7.90 16.94 2.81
C ASN A 268 7.87 15.40 2.91
N PRO A 269 8.65 14.66 2.10
CA PRO A 269 8.60 13.20 2.09
C PRO A 269 8.98 12.54 3.43
N TYR A 270 9.80 13.16 4.26
CA TYR A 270 10.20 12.61 5.56
C TYR A 270 9.22 12.90 6.69
N GLY A 271 8.18 13.71 6.45
CA GLY A 271 7.26 14.15 7.48
C GLY A 271 7.83 15.27 8.38
N PRO A 272 7.35 15.44 9.64
CA PRO A 272 6.30 14.64 10.24
C PRO A 272 4.96 14.74 9.51
N PHE A 273 4.09 13.74 9.74
CA PHE A 273 2.73 13.71 9.19
C PHE A 273 1.72 13.81 10.33
N THR A 274 0.74 14.69 10.21
CA THR A 274 -0.36 14.81 11.18
C THR A 274 -1.57 14.03 10.71
N TYR A 275 -2.08 13.13 11.55
CA TYR A 275 -3.28 12.34 11.29
C TYR A 275 -4.47 13.23 10.92
N GLN A 276 -5.25 12.80 9.92
CA GLN A 276 -6.39 13.60 9.42
C GLN A 276 -7.71 12.83 9.44
N GLY A 277 -7.72 11.52 9.31
CA GLY A 277 -8.96 10.77 9.31
C GLY A 277 -8.91 9.45 8.56
N GLU A 278 -10.11 8.90 8.32
CA GLU A 278 -10.30 7.64 7.63
C GLU A 278 -10.50 7.86 6.11
N ILE A 279 -9.89 6.99 5.31
CA ILE A 279 -10.13 6.90 3.87
C ILE A 279 -11.25 5.89 3.59
N LEU A 280 -11.14 4.72 4.24
CA LEU A 280 -12.04 3.58 4.02
C LEU A 280 -12.34 2.92 5.36
N THR A 281 -13.63 2.71 5.66
CA THR A 281 -14.06 1.90 6.81
C THR A 281 -13.75 0.43 6.55
N PRO A 282 -13.80 -0.45 7.58
CA PRO A 282 -13.42 -1.85 7.45
C PRO A 282 -14.11 -2.57 6.29
N VAL A 283 -13.31 -3.34 5.54
CA VAL A 283 -13.78 -4.23 4.46
C VAL A 283 -14.07 -5.64 5.01
N THR A 284 -14.60 -6.52 4.15
CA THR A 284 -14.66 -7.96 4.48
C THR A 284 -13.24 -8.55 4.36
N GLY A 285 -12.74 -9.14 5.44
CA GLY A 285 -11.39 -9.68 5.55
C GLY A 285 -10.60 -9.03 6.67
N TRP A 286 -9.27 -9.32 6.74
CA TRP A 286 -8.41 -8.83 7.82
C TRP A 286 -8.10 -7.35 7.65
N THR A 287 -7.06 -7.00 6.91
CA THR A 287 -6.72 -5.61 6.59
C THR A 287 -6.89 -5.36 5.10
N THR A 288 -6.91 -4.10 4.69
CA THR A 288 -6.79 -3.76 3.27
C THR A 288 -5.52 -2.97 3.02
N HIS A 289 -4.73 -3.41 2.07
CA HIS A 289 -3.61 -2.69 1.50
C HIS A 289 -4.10 -1.96 0.24
N HIS A 290 -3.45 -0.86 -0.14
CA HIS A 290 -4.00 0.04 -1.15
C HIS A 290 -2.94 0.81 -1.91
N SER A 291 -3.39 1.45 -2.97
CA SER A 291 -2.70 2.58 -3.61
C SER A 291 -3.69 3.67 -3.99
N ILE A 292 -3.21 4.91 -4.04
CA ILE A 292 -4.00 6.09 -4.44
C ILE A 292 -3.29 6.74 -5.62
N VAL A 293 -3.98 6.83 -6.78
CA VAL A 293 -3.37 7.26 -8.04
C VAL A 293 -4.28 8.25 -8.76
N GLU A 294 -3.68 9.26 -9.36
CA GLU A 294 -4.36 10.17 -10.29
C GLU A 294 -4.35 9.58 -11.70
N ILE A 295 -5.54 9.47 -12.30
CA ILE A 295 -5.77 8.97 -13.66
C ILE A 295 -6.74 9.93 -14.34
N ASP A 296 -6.35 10.52 -15.46
CA ASP A 296 -7.17 11.48 -16.21
C ASP A 296 -7.75 12.60 -15.32
N HIS A 297 -6.89 13.19 -14.48
CA HIS A 297 -7.25 14.28 -13.53
C HIS A 297 -8.31 13.89 -12.49
N LYS A 298 -8.49 12.61 -12.23
CA LYS A 298 -9.34 12.06 -11.17
C LYS A 298 -8.53 11.13 -10.29
N TRP A 299 -8.86 11.12 -9.01
CA TRP A 299 -8.20 10.26 -8.04
C TRP A 299 -8.95 8.96 -7.86
N TYR A 300 -8.21 7.86 -7.70
CA TYR A 300 -8.75 6.53 -7.51
C TYR A 300 -8.02 5.82 -6.37
N LEU A 301 -8.82 5.13 -5.55
CA LEU A 301 -8.36 4.18 -4.55
C LEU A 301 -8.43 2.79 -5.15
N PHE A 302 -7.29 2.11 -5.23
CA PHE A 302 -7.19 0.69 -5.49
C PHE A 302 -6.96 -0.02 -4.15
N TYR A 303 -7.72 -1.07 -3.88
CA TYR A 303 -7.67 -1.80 -2.61
C TYR A 303 -8.16 -3.23 -2.82
N HIS A 304 -8.26 -4.03 -1.77
CA HIS A 304 -8.80 -5.38 -1.86
C HIS A 304 -9.80 -5.66 -0.72
N ASP A 305 -10.60 -6.70 -0.91
CA ASP A 305 -11.37 -7.37 0.15
C ASP A 305 -11.42 -8.88 -0.09
N SER A 306 -11.99 -9.62 0.87
CA SER A 306 -12.15 -11.08 0.77
C SER A 306 -13.60 -11.50 0.53
N LYS A 307 -14.48 -10.58 0.15
CA LYS A 307 -15.93 -10.88 -0.05
C LYS A 307 -16.19 -11.96 -1.10
N PRO A 308 -15.53 -11.96 -2.29
CA PRO A 308 -15.72 -13.00 -3.30
C PRO A 308 -15.34 -14.42 -2.84
N SER A 309 -14.36 -14.54 -1.94
CA SER A 309 -13.94 -15.84 -1.38
C SER A 309 -14.75 -16.28 -0.16
N GLY A 310 -15.82 -15.54 0.20
CA GLY A 310 -16.59 -15.79 1.42
C GLY A 310 -15.86 -15.40 2.71
N GLY A 311 -14.93 -14.45 2.66
CA GLY A 311 -14.20 -13.94 3.81
C GLY A 311 -12.89 -14.67 4.14
N LYS A 312 -12.36 -15.47 3.22
CA LYS A 312 -11.05 -16.12 3.39
C LYS A 312 -9.94 -15.08 3.28
N ASN A 313 -9.25 -14.77 4.37
CA ASN A 313 -8.25 -13.70 4.46
C ASN A 313 -7.09 -13.81 3.45
N HIS A 314 -6.75 -15.00 3.01
CA HIS A 314 -5.67 -15.27 2.06
C HIS A 314 -6.14 -15.47 0.61
N LEU A 315 -7.42 -15.19 0.31
CA LEU A 315 -7.99 -15.20 -1.05
C LEU A 315 -8.75 -13.90 -1.28
N ARG A 316 -8.00 -12.88 -1.64
CA ARG A 316 -8.46 -11.50 -1.74
C ARG A 316 -8.71 -11.09 -3.20
N SER A 317 -9.56 -10.12 -3.41
CA SER A 317 -9.94 -9.64 -4.74
C SER A 317 -9.78 -8.14 -4.85
N LEU A 318 -9.15 -7.69 -5.92
CA LEU A 318 -8.87 -6.28 -6.17
C LEU A 318 -10.13 -5.48 -6.49
N LYS A 319 -10.23 -4.32 -5.89
CA LYS A 319 -11.29 -3.33 -6.13
C LYS A 319 -10.70 -1.98 -6.51
N VAL A 320 -11.48 -1.21 -7.23
CA VAL A 320 -11.21 0.20 -7.51
C VAL A 320 -12.46 1.04 -7.27
N ARG A 321 -12.27 2.23 -6.74
CA ARG A 321 -13.31 3.25 -6.67
C ARG A 321 -12.71 4.65 -6.80
N LYS A 322 -13.54 5.60 -7.23
CA LYS A 322 -13.17 7.01 -7.28
C LYS A 322 -12.94 7.53 -5.85
N LEU A 323 -11.84 8.24 -5.66
CA LEU A 323 -11.51 8.94 -4.41
C LEU A 323 -11.78 10.44 -4.60
N GLU A 324 -12.39 11.08 -3.61
CA GLU A 324 -12.71 12.50 -3.65
C GLU A 324 -12.12 13.24 -2.47
N TYR A 325 -11.72 14.49 -2.73
CA TYR A 325 -11.31 15.44 -1.71
C TYR A 325 -12.43 16.47 -1.49
N ASP A 326 -12.52 16.98 -0.29
CA ASP A 326 -13.34 18.16 -0.01
C ASP A 326 -12.63 19.47 -0.43
N GLU A 327 -13.29 20.61 -0.24
CA GLU A 327 -12.76 21.93 -0.59
C GLU A 327 -11.48 22.30 0.18
N LYS A 328 -11.24 21.69 1.35
CA LYS A 328 -10.05 21.89 2.19
C LYS A 328 -8.92 20.93 1.86
N GLY A 329 -9.19 19.94 0.96
CA GLY A 329 -8.25 18.91 0.58
C GLY A 329 -8.26 17.69 1.50
N PHE A 330 -9.28 17.50 2.33
CA PHE A 330 -9.42 16.26 3.09
C PHE A 330 -10.08 15.18 2.24
N ILE A 331 -9.60 13.94 2.39
CA ILE A 331 -10.19 12.79 1.70
C ILE A 331 -11.57 12.51 2.30
N LYS A 332 -12.59 12.36 1.45
CA LYS A 332 -13.93 11.93 1.87
C LYS A 332 -13.91 10.45 2.19
N THR A 333 -14.29 10.11 3.43
CA THR A 333 -14.36 8.72 3.89
C THR A 333 -15.34 7.90 3.04
N MET A 334 -14.95 6.69 2.72
CA MET A 334 -15.72 5.72 1.93
C MET A 334 -16.14 4.53 2.81
N ASN A 335 -17.30 3.95 2.49
CA ASN A 335 -17.75 2.73 3.17
C ASN A 335 -17.06 1.50 2.55
N GLY A 336 -16.36 0.70 3.35
CA GLY A 336 -15.64 -0.49 2.91
C GLY A 336 -16.56 -1.68 2.59
N GLN A 337 -17.82 -1.63 3.02
CA GLN A 337 -18.79 -2.72 2.79
C GLN A 337 -19.59 -2.59 1.49
N ASP A 338 -19.42 -1.47 0.75
CA ASP A 338 -20.07 -1.26 -0.55
C ASP A 338 -19.64 -2.28 -1.61
#